data_a5cc3bb0d3b5774fbe8709a03dea10f0
#
_entry.id   a5cc3bb0d3b5774fbe8709a03dea10f0
#
_cell.length_a   1.000
_cell.length_b   1.000
_cell.length_c   1.000
_cell.angle_alpha   90.00
_cell.angle_beta   90.00
_cell.angle_gamma   90.00
#
_symmetry.space_group_name_H-M   'P 1'
#
loop_
_entity.id
_entity.type
_entity.pdbx_description
1 polymer ?
#
loop_
_entity_poly.entity_id
_entity_poly.type
_entity_poly.pdbx_seq_one_letter_code
_entity_poly.pdbx_strand_id
1 'polypeptide(L)'
;MLTRKTVGIIGAGLAGAACARALAAAGLLPTVFESAYQHAAGASGNPIGILHRLYSKDHNLASQWVEHGVATTLRWISELSQLSSRPLAGQCGVLQLDAQANQLILWDPQGAWVRPPEFAKACLSQARALGAEVYFGVQAKRIREDQSADTVELTLEDQEGTTFKKMFDAVIVCAAGELSRLLPDAMLSLNSIRGTISSYPLPQDQSLPCVVCAAGYVTPSIDGQMVVGASYERLADGDLAATEPGDELSNLDRLRTIAPALARNCERFTPQERTSLRCATLDRMPHVGRVLDAQARLTPNMSQMHHMPRSSRLWVLGGLGSRGLSSAPLGAEIIAAALTGAPPPVAKRLLQAVDPVRFALRRHQRRKIS
;
A
#
# COMPACT_ATOMS: atom_id res chain seq x y z
N MET A 1 -25.24 -24.51 9.46
CA MET A 1 -24.06 -23.63 9.57
C MET A 1 -24.06 -22.73 8.35
N LEU A 2 -24.07 -21.42 8.50
CA LEU A 2 -23.85 -20.49 7.40
C LEU A 2 -22.41 -20.73 6.90
N THR A 3 -22.28 -21.10 5.64
CA THR A 3 -20.95 -21.27 5.00
C THR A 3 -20.23 -19.91 5.01
N ARG A 4 -19.03 -19.84 5.61
CA ARG A 4 -18.21 -18.65 5.59
C ARG A 4 -17.79 -18.34 4.16
N LYS A 5 -17.91 -17.08 3.72
CA LYS A 5 -17.47 -16.66 2.38
C LYS A 5 -15.96 -16.82 2.24
N THR A 6 -15.56 -17.40 1.12
CA THR A 6 -14.17 -17.56 0.71
C THR A 6 -13.71 -16.35 -0.08
N VAL A 7 -12.51 -15.83 0.21
CA VAL A 7 -11.97 -14.64 -0.47
C VAL A 7 -10.54 -14.87 -0.94
N GLY A 8 -10.33 -14.85 -2.26
CA GLY A 8 -9.00 -14.89 -2.83
C GLY A 8 -8.32 -13.51 -2.73
N ILE A 9 -7.06 -13.46 -2.30
CA ILE A 9 -6.26 -12.23 -2.23
C ILE A 9 -5.00 -12.43 -3.06
N ILE A 10 -4.73 -11.53 -4.00
CA ILE A 10 -3.55 -11.59 -4.86
C ILE A 10 -2.53 -10.56 -4.38
N GLY A 11 -1.37 -11.03 -3.91
CA GLY A 11 -0.27 -10.27 -3.34
C GLY A 11 -0.23 -10.30 -1.82
N ALA A 12 0.98 -10.49 -1.24
CA ALA A 12 1.26 -10.48 0.21
C ALA A 12 2.11 -9.29 0.65
N GLY A 13 2.00 -8.15 -0.03
CA GLY A 13 2.50 -6.86 0.44
C GLY A 13 1.64 -6.30 1.58
N LEU A 14 1.87 -5.05 1.99
CA LEU A 14 1.07 -4.37 3.02
C LEU A 14 -0.44 -4.45 2.75
N ALA A 15 -0.86 -4.24 1.48
CA ALA A 15 -2.27 -4.26 1.11
C ALA A 15 -2.91 -5.65 1.31
N GLY A 16 -2.29 -6.70 0.75
CA GLY A 16 -2.83 -8.06 0.86
C GLY A 16 -2.77 -8.61 2.27
N ALA A 17 -1.68 -8.34 3.02
CA ALA A 17 -1.56 -8.73 4.41
C ALA A 17 -2.63 -8.04 5.29
N ALA A 18 -2.89 -6.76 5.04
CA ALA A 18 -3.95 -6.03 5.73
C ALA A 18 -5.34 -6.59 5.39
N CYS A 19 -5.62 -6.88 4.10
CA CYS A 19 -6.87 -7.53 3.70
C CYS A 19 -7.05 -8.88 4.37
N ALA A 20 -6.02 -9.73 4.36
CA ALA A 20 -6.10 -11.05 5.00
C ALA A 20 -6.47 -10.94 6.48
N ARG A 21 -5.81 -10.03 7.22
CA ARG A 21 -6.12 -9.75 8.62
C ARG A 21 -7.56 -9.26 8.83
N ALA A 22 -7.95 -8.22 8.11
CA ALA A 22 -9.26 -7.60 8.31
C ALA A 22 -10.42 -8.57 7.98
N LEU A 23 -10.26 -9.34 6.90
CA LEU A 23 -11.27 -10.32 6.48
C LEU A 23 -11.37 -11.50 7.45
N ALA A 24 -10.24 -12.06 7.88
CA ALA A 24 -10.22 -13.15 8.85
C ALA A 24 -10.83 -12.69 10.19
N ALA A 25 -10.50 -11.48 10.67
CA ALA A 25 -11.09 -10.90 11.87
C ALA A 25 -12.61 -10.65 11.72
N ALA A 26 -13.09 -10.39 10.49
CA ALA A 26 -14.51 -10.25 10.17
C ALA A 26 -15.24 -11.60 9.93
N GLY A 27 -14.57 -12.74 10.18
CA GLY A 27 -15.13 -14.09 10.07
C GLY A 27 -15.20 -14.65 8.67
N LEU A 28 -14.54 -14.05 7.67
CA LEU A 28 -14.39 -14.57 6.31
C LEU A 28 -13.19 -15.53 6.24
N LEU A 29 -13.07 -16.27 5.13
CA LEU A 29 -11.98 -17.23 4.88
C LEU A 29 -11.06 -16.71 3.76
N PRO A 30 -10.05 -15.90 4.06
CA PRO A 30 -9.13 -15.41 3.04
C PRO A 30 -8.06 -16.46 2.69
N THR A 31 -7.74 -16.54 1.39
CA THR A 31 -6.60 -17.28 0.86
C THR A 31 -5.71 -16.30 0.08
N VAL A 32 -4.47 -16.12 0.51
CA VAL A 32 -3.50 -15.21 -0.10
C VAL A 32 -2.58 -15.97 -1.04
N PHE A 33 -2.36 -15.42 -2.24
CA PHE A 33 -1.40 -15.90 -3.23
C PHE A 33 -0.36 -14.84 -3.49
N GLU A 34 0.92 -15.16 -3.29
CA GLU A 34 2.06 -14.29 -3.52
C GLU A 34 3.03 -14.96 -4.49
N SER A 35 3.40 -14.23 -5.54
CA SER A 35 4.34 -14.72 -6.55
C SER A 35 5.76 -14.89 -6.04
N ALA A 36 6.19 -14.06 -5.10
CA ALA A 36 7.48 -14.19 -4.44
C ALA A 36 7.47 -15.30 -3.37
N TYR A 37 8.67 -15.73 -2.95
CA TYR A 37 8.84 -16.74 -1.90
C TYR A 37 8.61 -16.22 -0.48
N GLN A 38 8.34 -14.93 -0.35
CA GLN A 38 8.11 -14.29 0.93
C GLN A 38 7.14 -13.12 0.80
N HIS A 39 6.54 -12.72 1.92
CA HIS A 39 5.73 -11.51 2.01
C HIS A 39 6.57 -10.24 1.82
N ALA A 40 5.92 -9.15 1.48
CA ALA A 40 6.52 -7.82 1.39
C ALA A 40 7.73 -7.72 0.45
N ALA A 41 7.83 -8.56 -0.59
CA ALA A 41 8.97 -8.60 -1.51
C ALA A 41 9.11 -7.32 -2.36
N GLY A 42 8.00 -6.66 -2.72
CA GLY A 42 7.98 -5.42 -3.51
C GLY A 42 8.20 -4.15 -2.69
N ALA A 43 7.45 -3.10 -2.99
CA ALA A 43 7.53 -1.78 -2.32
C ALA A 43 7.31 -1.84 -0.79
N SER A 44 6.65 -2.88 -0.30
CA SER A 44 6.42 -3.12 1.13
C SER A 44 7.65 -3.65 1.87
N GLY A 45 8.74 -3.95 1.17
CA GLY A 45 9.95 -4.55 1.75
C GLY A 45 10.98 -3.54 2.27
N ASN A 46 10.70 -2.25 2.27
CA ASN A 46 11.60 -1.28 2.88
C ASN A 46 11.80 -1.62 4.37
N PRO A 47 13.06 -1.64 4.89
CA PRO A 47 13.32 -2.00 6.27
C PRO A 47 12.59 -1.08 7.25
N ILE A 48 12.50 0.22 6.91
CA ILE A 48 11.80 1.24 7.68
C ILE A 48 10.93 2.08 6.73
N GLY A 49 9.69 2.30 7.12
CA GLY A 49 8.77 3.26 6.53
C GLY A 49 8.35 4.31 7.54
N ILE A 50 7.82 5.42 7.06
CA ILE A 50 7.39 6.54 7.90
C ILE A 50 5.86 6.60 7.94
N LEU A 51 5.32 6.68 9.14
CA LEU A 51 3.90 6.88 9.40
C LEU A 51 3.71 8.26 10.03
N HIS A 52 3.03 9.16 9.33
CA HIS A 52 2.74 10.50 9.82
C HIS A 52 1.51 11.09 9.14
N ARG A 53 0.92 12.11 9.75
CA ARG A 53 -0.21 12.85 9.18
C ARG A 53 0.23 13.71 8.01
N LEU A 54 -0.68 13.93 7.07
CA LEU A 54 -0.48 14.85 5.96
C LEU A 54 -1.04 16.22 6.35
N TYR A 55 -0.18 17.22 6.36
CA TYR A 55 -0.61 18.59 6.58
C TYR A 55 -1.31 19.15 5.33
N SER A 56 -2.45 19.81 5.54
CA SER A 56 -3.16 20.57 4.53
C SER A 56 -3.93 21.70 5.21
N LYS A 57 -3.79 22.93 4.70
CA LYS A 57 -4.46 24.13 5.26
C LYS A 57 -5.98 24.03 5.22
N ASP A 58 -6.53 23.39 4.21
CA ASP A 58 -7.97 23.21 3.95
C ASP A 58 -8.53 21.89 4.48
N HIS A 59 -7.72 21.08 5.18
CA HIS A 59 -8.08 19.75 5.66
C HIS A 59 -8.82 18.93 4.59
N ASN A 60 -8.21 18.87 3.38
CA ASN A 60 -8.79 18.21 2.21
C ASN A 60 -8.93 16.69 2.38
N LEU A 61 -9.58 16.04 1.41
CA LEU A 61 -9.87 14.60 1.47
C LEU A 61 -8.61 13.73 1.61
N ALA A 62 -7.47 14.17 1.05
CA ALA A 62 -6.22 13.42 1.16
C ALA A 62 -5.65 13.50 2.59
N SER A 63 -5.69 14.67 3.25
CA SER A 63 -5.26 14.79 4.64
C SER A 63 -6.17 14.02 5.59
N GLN A 64 -7.49 14.09 5.40
CA GLN A 64 -8.47 13.31 6.18
C GLN A 64 -8.26 11.80 6.01
N TRP A 65 -8.03 11.34 4.76
CA TRP A 65 -7.74 9.94 4.51
C TRP A 65 -6.49 9.45 5.26
N VAL A 66 -5.41 10.23 5.18
CA VAL A 66 -4.15 9.89 5.86
C VAL A 66 -4.31 9.92 7.37
N GLU A 67 -5.06 10.87 7.93
CA GLU A 67 -5.34 10.96 9.36
C GLU A 67 -6.08 9.72 9.88
N HIS A 68 -7.18 9.32 9.23
CA HIS A 68 -7.88 8.07 9.56
C HIS A 68 -6.96 6.84 9.40
N GLY A 69 -6.15 6.83 8.35
CA GLY A 69 -5.22 5.74 8.09
C GLY A 69 -4.10 5.63 9.12
N VAL A 70 -3.53 6.75 9.56
CA VAL A 70 -2.53 6.78 10.65
C VAL A 70 -3.13 6.25 11.94
N ALA A 71 -4.32 6.71 12.33
CA ALA A 71 -5.01 6.24 13.53
C ALA A 71 -5.29 4.72 13.47
N THR A 72 -5.80 4.23 12.32
CA THR A 72 -6.03 2.79 12.11
C THR A 72 -4.75 1.99 12.23
N THR A 73 -3.66 2.47 11.62
CA THR A 73 -2.37 1.76 11.63
C THR A 73 -1.74 1.72 13.01
N LEU A 74 -1.78 2.81 13.76
CA LEU A 74 -1.27 2.85 15.15
C LEU A 74 -2.05 1.89 16.05
N ARG A 75 -3.38 1.85 15.92
CA ARG A 75 -4.21 0.87 16.61
C ARG A 75 -3.81 -0.57 16.27
N TRP A 76 -3.62 -0.89 14.99
CA TRP A 76 -3.19 -2.22 14.55
C TRP A 76 -1.79 -2.58 15.03
N ILE A 77 -0.85 -1.62 15.06
CA ILE A 77 0.49 -1.84 15.61
C ILE A 77 0.39 -2.24 17.10
N SER A 78 -0.45 -1.55 17.88
CA SER A 78 -0.67 -1.89 19.29
C SER A 78 -1.26 -3.29 19.45
N GLU A 79 -2.28 -3.65 18.65
CA GLU A 79 -2.93 -4.97 18.68
C GLU A 79 -2.00 -6.11 18.25
N LEU A 80 -1.07 -5.85 17.32
CA LEU A 80 -0.18 -6.85 16.74
C LEU A 80 1.20 -6.93 17.40
N SER A 81 1.51 -6.03 18.32
CA SER A 81 2.87 -5.91 18.91
C SER A 81 3.38 -7.20 19.52
N GLN A 82 2.50 -8.01 20.11
CA GLN A 82 2.84 -9.28 20.73
C GLN A 82 3.13 -10.42 19.73
N LEU A 83 2.79 -10.23 18.46
CA LEU A 83 3.02 -11.21 17.38
C LEU A 83 4.39 -11.02 16.69
N SER A 84 5.20 -10.09 17.15
CA SER A 84 6.52 -9.81 16.61
C SER A 84 7.58 -9.87 17.69
N SER A 85 8.71 -10.51 17.40
CA SER A 85 9.89 -10.55 18.29
C SER A 85 10.67 -9.23 18.31
N ARG A 86 10.38 -8.33 17.38
CA ARG A 86 10.98 -6.98 17.26
C ARG A 86 9.88 -5.93 17.30
N PRO A 87 10.16 -4.71 17.80
CA PRO A 87 9.19 -3.62 17.74
C PRO A 87 8.69 -3.39 16.30
N LEU A 88 7.38 -3.40 16.10
CA LEU A 88 6.77 -3.11 14.79
C LEU A 88 6.96 -1.66 14.38
N ALA A 89 7.02 -0.76 15.36
CA ALA A 89 7.17 0.67 15.18
C ALA A 89 7.82 1.32 16.39
N GLY A 90 8.34 2.54 16.21
CA GLY A 90 8.71 3.44 17.30
C GLY A 90 8.09 4.81 17.11
N GLN A 91 7.23 5.19 18.05
CA GLN A 91 6.54 6.48 18.05
C GLN A 91 7.46 7.56 18.60
N CYS A 92 8.35 8.08 17.74
CA CYS A 92 9.37 9.07 18.07
C CYS A 92 9.02 10.49 17.62
N GLY A 93 7.86 10.67 17.00
CA GLY A 93 7.48 11.90 16.32
C GLY A 93 8.09 12.04 14.92
N VAL A 94 7.46 12.89 14.11
CA VAL A 94 7.92 13.27 12.77
C VAL A 94 7.96 14.77 12.64
N LEU A 95 9.15 15.30 12.34
CA LEU A 95 9.39 16.70 12.03
C LEU A 95 9.28 16.89 10.51
N GLN A 96 8.35 17.73 10.05
CA GLN A 96 8.22 18.06 8.64
C GLN A 96 8.79 19.46 8.40
N LEU A 97 9.77 19.56 7.51
CA LEU A 97 10.42 20.78 7.12
C LEU A 97 10.04 21.15 5.69
N ASP A 98 10.04 22.44 5.39
CA ASP A 98 10.00 22.93 4.01
C ASP A 98 11.24 22.44 3.26
N ALA A 99 11.03 21.91 2.05
CA ALA A 99 12.10 21.29 1.26
C ALA A 99 13.15 22.31 0.77
N GLN A 100 12.79 23.58 0.65
CA GLN A 100 13.66 24.65 0.15
C GLN A 100 14.20 25.54 1.28
N ALA A 101 13.32 25.93 2.21
CA ALA A 101 13.67 26.84 3.27
C ALA A 101 14.21 26.15 4.53
N ASN A 102 14.12 24.82 4.63
CA ASN A 102 14.46 24.03 5.83
C ASN A 102 13.78 24.56 7.11
N GLN A 103 12.58 25.15 6.96
CA GLN A 103 11.77 25.69 8.05
C GLN A 103 10.72 24.68 8.50
N LEU A 104 10.36 24.73 9.77
CA LEU A 104 9.34 23.86 10.33
C LEU A 104 7.98 24.12 9.68
N ILE A 105 7.40 23.08 9.06
CA ILE A 105 6.01 23.06 8.59
C ILE A 105 5.10 22.47 9.67
N LEU A 106 5.48 21.32 10.23
CA LEU A 106 4.65 20.57 11.16
C LEU A 106 5.52 19.71 12.08
N TRP A 107 5.15 19.67 13.36
CA TRP A 107 5.54 18.61 14.28
C TRP A 107 4.36 17.65 14.47
N ASP A 108 4.56 16.39 14.14
CA ASP A 108 3.57 15.32 14.41
C ASP A 108 4.06 14.43 15.56
N PRO A 109 3.59 14.64 16.80
CA PRO A 109 4.04 13.85 17.95
C PRO A 109 3.59 12.39 17.89
N GLN A 110 2.57 12.07 17.11
CA GLN A 110 2.11 10.70 16.88
C GLN A 110 2.81 10.01 15.71
N GLY A 111 3.67 10.74 15.00
CA GLY A 111 4.47 10.19 13.93
C GLY A 111 5.41 9.09 14.41
N ALA A 112 5.65 8.11 13.55
CA ALA A 112 6.41 6.94 13.89
C ALA A 112 7.27 6.45 12.72
N TRP A 113 8.37 5.77 13.03
CA TRP A 113 8.92 4.81 12.10
C TRP A 113 8.21 3.46 12.27
N VAL A 114 8.08 2.71 11.19
CA VAL A 114 7.43 1.39 11.17
C VAL A 114 8.31 0.44 10.37
N ARG A 115 8.35 -0.84 10.73
CA ARG A 115 8.95 -1.93 9.92
C ARG A 115 7.87 -2.57 9.05
N PRO A 116 7.71 -2.17 7.76
CA PRO A 116 6.63 -2.68 6.94
C PRO A 116 6.65 -4.20 6.74
N PRO A 117 7.82 -4.87 6.56
CA PRO A 117 7.85 -6.33 6.46
C PRO A 117 7.37 -7.03 7.74
N GLU A 118 7.80 -6.56 8.91
CA GLU A 118 7.37 -7.15 10.19
C GLU A 118 5.88 -6.90 10.46
N PHE A 119 5.38 -5.72 10.10
CA PHE A 119 3.96 -5.39 10.20
C PHE A 119 3.10 -6.27 9.28
N ALA A 120 3.52 -6.47 8.03
CA ALA A 120 2.85 -7.38 7.10
C ALA A 120 2.88 -8.83 7.61
N LYS A 121 4.02 -9.29 8.14
CA LYS A 121 4.17 -10.61 8.77
C LYS A 121 3.21 -10.80 9.93
N ALA A 122 3.13 -9.82 10.84
CA ALA A 122 2.22 -9.88 11.98
C ALA A 122 0.74 -9.93 11.53
N CYS A 123 0.35 -9.15 10.50
CA CYS A 123 -0.97 -9.23 9.90
C CYS A 123 -1.28 -10.63 9.36
N LEU A 124 -0.36 -11.22 8.58
CA LEU A 124 -0.53 -12.56 8.02
C LEU A 124 -0.55 -13.64 9.12
N SER A 125 0.27 -13.48 10.17
CA SER A 125 0.30 -14.42 11.31
C SER A 125 -1.04 -14.43 12.05
N GLN A 126 -1.62 -13.25 12.33
CA GLN A 126 -2.94 -13.17 12.93
C GLN A 126 -4.03 -13.73 12.01
N ALA A 127 -3.97 -13.42 10.70
CA ALA A 127 -4.91 -13.98 9.73
C ALA A 127 -4.88 -15.51 9.72
N ARG A 128 -3.69 -16.12 9.70
CA ARG A 128 -3.51 -17.58 9.77
C ARG A 128 -4.06 -18.18 11.06
N ALA A 129 -3.86 -17.53 12.18
CA ALA A 129 -4.42 -17.96 13.46
C ALA A 129 -5.97 -17.97 13.46
N LEU A 130 -6.59 -17.16 12.58
CA LEU A 130 -8.02 -17.07 12.36
C LEU A 130 -8.53 -17.93 11.18
N GLY A 131 -7.66 -18.74 10.58
CA GLY A 131 -8.02 -19.70 9.52
C GLY A 131 -7.70 -19.25 8.09
N ALA A 132 -6.93 -18.18 7.89
CA ALA A 132 -6.47 -17.80 6.56
C ALA A 132 -5.37 -18.74 6.03
N GLU A 133 -5.38 -18.98 4.73
CA GLU A 133 -4.30 -19.68 4.02
C GLU A 133 -3.38 -18.65 3.33
N VAL A 134 -2.08 -18.95 3.24
CA VAL A 134 -1.10 -18.10 2.54
C VAL A 134 -0.15 -18.99 1.77
N TYR A 135 -0.14 -18.81 0.45
CA TYR A 135 0.71 -19.51 -0.50
C TYR A 135 1.73 -18.54 -1.11
N PHE A 136 3.01 -18.88 -0.97
CA PHE A 136 4.13 -18.19 -1.59
C PHE A 136 4.60 -18.92 -2.84
N GLY A 137 5.20 -18.21 -3.79
CA GLY A 137 5.66 -18.77 -5.06
C GLY A 137 4.49 -19.17 -5.98
N VAL A 138 3.31 -18.57 -5.79
CA VAL A 138 2.13 -18.82 -6.61
C VAL A 138 1.69 -17.54 -7.29
N GLN A 139 1.80 -17.51 -8.62
CA GLN A 139 1.46 -16.35 -9.43
C GLN A 139 0.04 -16.43 -9.97
N ALA A 140 -0.74 -15.36 -9.82
CA ALA A 140 -2.02 -15.23 -10.50
C ALA A 140 -1.81 -14.84 -11.96
N LYS A 141 -2.27 -15.71 -12.87
CA LYS A 141 -2.18 -15.48 -14.32
C LYS A 141 -3.43 -14.82 -14.87
N ARG A 142 -4.61 -15.26 -14.42
CA ARG A 142 -5.90 -14.77 -14.93
C ARG A 142 -6.95 -14.75 -13.84
N ILE A 143 -7.85 -13.79 -13.95
CA ILE A 143 -9.06 -13.67 -13.13
C ILE A 143 -10.26 -13.69 -14.05
N ARG A 144 -11.26 -14.51 -13.75
CA ARG A 144 -12.51 -14.59 -14.50
C ARG A 144 -13.68 -14.60 -13.53
N GLU A 145 -14.55 -13.61 -13.64
CA GLU A 145 -15.83 -13.61 -12.92
C GLU A 145 -16.80 -14.52 -13.65
N ASP A 146 -17.34 -15.51 -12.93
CA ASP A 146 -18.37 -16.41 -13.45
C ASP A 146 -19.72 -15.97 -12.89
N GLN A 147 -20.46 -15.26 -13.72
CA GLN A 147 -21.79 -14.75 -13.33
C GLN A 147 -22.81 -15.86 -13.14
N SER A 148 -22.63 -17.00 -13.80
CA SER A 148 -23.57 -18.13 -13.72
C SER A 148 -23.38 -18.94 -12.43
N ALA A 149 -22.12 -19.13 -12.01
CA ALA A 149 -21.77 -19.85 -10.79
C ALA A 149 -21.69 -18.94 -9.56
N ASP A 150 -21.87 -17.65 -9.74
CA ASP A 150 -21.80 -16.63 -8.67
C ASP A 150 -20.46 -16.66 -7.91
N THR A 151 -19.35 -16.90 -8.65
CA THR A 151 -17.97 -17.05 -8.13
C THR A 151 -16.95 -16.34 -9.02
N VAL A 152 -15.71 -16.28 -8.54
CA VAL A 152 -14.53 -15.83 -9.31
C VAL A 152 -13.54 -16.97 -9.43
N GLU A 153 -13.19 -17.33 -10.65
CA GLU A 153 -12.12 -18.25 -10.97
C GLU A 153 -10.76 -17.54 -11.01
N LEU A 154 -9.80 -18.01 -10.23
CA LEU A 154 -8.39 -17.67 -10.35
C LEU A 154 -7.65 -18.78 -11.09
N THR A 155 -6.97 -18.45 -12.19
CA THR A 155 -5.95 -19.30 -12.79
C THR A 155 -4.61 -18.94 -12.18
N LEU A 156 -3.97 -19.89 -11.53
CA LEU A 156 -2.77 -19.77 -10.74
C LEU A 156 -1.67 -20.65 -11.34
N GLU A 157 -0.42 -20.26 -11.19
CA GLU A 157 0.75 -21.02 -11.60
C GLU A 157 1.73 -21.10 -10.43
N ASP A 158 2.18 -22.30 -10.11
CA ASP A 158 3.20 -22.51 -9.09
C ASP A 158 4.61 -22.36 -9.68
N GLN A 159 5.62 -22.61 -8.84
CA GLN A 159 7.04 -22.49 -9.19
C GLN A 159 7.53 -23.51 -10.19
N GLU A 160 6.83 -24.64 -10.30
CA GLU A 160 7.14 -25.73 -11.24
C GLU A 160 6.50 -25.47 -12.60
N GLY A 161 5.75 -24.35 -12.75
CA GLY A 161 5.01 -24.01 -13.95
C GLY A 161 3.67 -24.75 -14.06
N THR A 162 3.26 -25.45 -12.99
CA THR A 162 1.97 -26.14 -12.97
C THR A 162 0.84 -25.13 -12.82
N THR A 163 -0.07 -25.15 -13.80
CA THR A 163 -1.26 -24.27 -13.76
C THR A 163 -2.43 -25.01 -13.12
N PHE A 164 -3.09 -24.35 -12.19
CA PHE A 164 -4.29 -24.84 -11.52
C PHE A 164 -5.33 -23.74 -11.31
N LYS A 165 -6.56 -24.14 -10.97
CA LYS A 165 -7.67 -23.20 -10.76
C LYS A 165 -8.22 -23.29 -9.35
N LYS A 166 -8.61 -22.14 -8.79
CA LYS A 166 -9.36 -22.03 -7.53
C LYS A 166 -10.53 -21.08 -7.70
N MET A 167 -11.66 -21.42 -7.05
CA MET A 167 -12.89 -20.63 -7.07
C MET A 167 -13.09 -19.94 -5.72
N PHE A 168 -13.59 -18.67 -5.77
CA PHE A 168 -13.83 -17.85 -4.58
C PHE A 168 -15.16 -17.08 -4.70
N ASP A 169 -15.80 -16.80 -3.57
CA ASP A 169 -16.98 -15.92 -3.51
C ASP A 169 -16.63 -14.47 -3.84
N ALA A 170 -15.39 -14.04 -3.59
CA ALA A 170 -14.86 -12.75 -3.98
C ALA A 170 -13.33 -12.80 -4.15
N VAL A 171 -12.77 -11.91 -4.95
CA VAL A 171 -11.31 -11.74 -5.11
C VAL A 171 -10.91 -10.30 -4.90
N ILE A 172 -9.83 -10.08 -4.14
CA ILE A 172 -9.23 -8.77 -3.90
C ILE A 172 -7.85 -8.75 -4.55
N VAL A 173 -7.63 -7.83 -5.47
CA VAL A 173 -6.34 -7.69 -6.15
C VAL A 173 -5.51 -6.62 -5.45
N CYS A 174 -4.40 -7.06 -4.83
CA CYS A 174 -3.44 -6.25 -4.07
C CYS A 174 -2.03 -6.26 -4.71
N ALA A 175 -1.96 -6.44 -6.03
CA ALA A 175 -0.77 -6.81 -6.79
C ALA A 175 0.05 -5.61 -7.30
N ALA A 176 -0.08 -4.43 -6.72
CA ALA A 176 0.69 -3.21 -7.04
C ALA A 176 0.80 -2.94 -8.56
N GLY A 177 1.99 -3.06 -9.16
CA GLY A 177 2.21 -2.82 -10.59
C GLY A 177 1.46 -3.79 -11.52
N GLU A 178 1.15 -5.01 -11.05
CA GLU A 178 0.43 -6.03 -11.84
C GLU A 178 -1.08 -5.77 -11.93
N LEU A 179 -1.61 -4.76 -11.24
CA LEU A 179 -3.03 -4.41 -11.27
C LEU A 179 -3.54 -4.17 -12.69
N SER A 180 -2.80 -3.46 -13.53
CA SER A 180 -3.20 -3.16 -14.92
C SER A 180 -3.27 -4.44 -15.77
N ARG A 181 -2.37 -5.40 -15.54
CA ARG A 181 -2.35 -6.69 -16.24
C ARG A 181 -3.51 -7.60 -15.80
N LEU A 182 -3.76 -7.65 -14.48
CA LEU A 182 -4.78 -8.53 -13.90
C LEU A 182 -6.20 -7.99 -14.07
N LEU A 183 -6.35 -6.68 -14.16
CA LEU A 183 -7.63 -5.96 -14.25
C LEU A 183 -7.61 -4.94 -15.42
N PRO A 184 -7.37 -5.36 -16.67
CA PRO A 184 -7.16 -4.44 -17.81
C PRO A 184 -8.38 -3.56 -18.08
N ASP A 185 -9.58 -4.09 -17.87
CA ASP A 185 -10.84 -3.40 -18.15
C ASP A 185 -11.34 -2.52 -16.98
N ALA A 186 -10.68 -2.57 -15.83
CA ALA A 186 -11.10 -1.81 -14.65
C ALA A 186 -10.84 -0.29 -14.75
N MET A 187 -10.16 0.16 -15.82
CA MET A 187 -9.82 1.57 -16.08
C MET A 187 -9.09 2.25 -14.90
N LEU A 188 -8.28 1.50 -14.17
CA LEU A 188 -7.44 2.02 -13.10
C LEU A 188 -6.36 2.93 -13.72
N SER A 189 -6.26 4.18 -13.22
CA SER A 189 -5.23 5.10 -13.70
C SER A 189 -4.05 5.06 -12.75
N LEU A 190 -3.04 4.29 -13.12
CA LEU A 190 -1.87 3.98 -12.30
C LEU A 190 -0.58 4.48 -12.97
N ASN A 191 0.40 4.84 -12.15
CA ASN A 191 1.76 5.17 -12.54
C ASN A 191 2.73 4.32 -11.72
N SER A 192 3.78 3.85 -12.37
CA SER A 192 4.93 3.23 -11.73
C SER A 192 5.94 4.29 -11.31
N ILE A 193 6.37 4.23 -10.05
CA ILE A 193 7.32 5.19 -9.48
C ILE A 193 8.46 4.39 -8.87
N ARG A 194 9.65 4.52 -9.46
CA ARG A 194 10.89 3.99 -8.91
C ARG A 194 11.32 4.82 -7.70
N GLY A 195 11.78 4.16 -6.67
CA GLY A 195 12.34 4.84 -5.51
C GLY A 195 13.38 3.99 -4.81
N THR A 196 14.55 4.58 -4.62
CA THR A 196 15.69 3.98 -3.92
C THR A 196 15.86 4.64 -2.56
N ILE A 197 16.10 3.81 -1.56
CA ILE A 197 16.51 4.22 -0.21
C ILE A 197 17.94 3.74 0.04
N SER A 198 18.67 4.48 0.87
CA SER A 198 20.02 4.14 1.30
C SER A 198 20.05 3.95 2.82
N SER A 199 20.61 2.83 3.28
CA SER A 199 20.80 2.54 4.70
C SER A 199 22.27 2.69 5.08
N TYR A 200 22.52 3.49 6.12
CA TYR A 200 23.86 3.74 6.63
C TYR A 200 24.00 3.22 8.05
N PRO A 201 25.13 2.63 8.43
CA PRO A 201 25.41 2.32 9.82
C PRO A 201 25.47 3.61 10.64
N LEU A 202 24.75 3.66 11.76
CA LEU A 202 24.73 4.80 12.66
C LEU A 202 24.62 4.31 14.11
N PRO A 203 25.63 4.57 14.95
CA PRO A 203 25.55 4.30 16.38
C PRO A 203 24.37 5.04 17.04
N GLN A 204 23.82 4.45 18.10
CA GLN A 204 22.62 4.98 18.76
C GLN A 204 22.86 6.35 19.42
N ASP A 205 24.05 6.61 19.91
CA ASP A 205 24.48 7.88 20.53
C ASP A 205 24.58 9.04 19.53
N GLN A 206 24.63 8.73 18.22
CA GLN A 206 24.62 9.70 17.13
C GLN A 206 23.23 9.83 16.46
N SER A 207 22.23 9.14 17.00
CA SER A 207 20.90 9.08 16.41
C SER A 207 20.16 10.40 16.47
N LEU A 208 19.34 10.67 15.44
CA LEU A 208 18.31 11.71 15.54
C LEU A 208 17.26 11.30 16.58
N PRO A 209 16.67 12.27 17.33
CA PRO A 209 15.61 11.95 18.30
C PRO A 209 14.28 11.57 17.64
N CYS A 210 14.06 11.96 16.40
CA CYS A 210 12.81 11.73 15.66
C CYS A 210 13.08 11.53 14.17
N VAL A 211 12.06 11.15 13.42
CA VAL A 211 12.12 11.18 11.95
C VAL A 211 12.07 12.62 11.46
N VAL A 212 12.90 12.96 10.49
CA VAL A 212 12.88 14.27 9.81
C VAL A 212 12.52 14.08 8.35
N CYS A 213 11.47 14.76 7.89
CA CYS A 213 10.99 14.78 6.51
C CYS A 213 11.18 16.18 5.90
N ALA A 214 11.73 16.24 4.67
CA ALA A 214 11.87 17.44 3.86
C ALA A 214 11.74 17.08 2.37
N ALA A 215 12.73 17.34 1.52
CA ALA A 215 12.80 16.79 0.14
C ALA A 215 12.97 15.26 0.07
N GLY A 216 13.03 14.61 1.21
CA GLY A 216 13.10 13.19 1.47
C GLY A 216 12.85 12.96 2.95
N TYR A 217 13.44 11.91 3.53
CA TYR A 217 13.36 11.65 4.95
C TYR A 217 14.66 11.04 5.49
N VAL A 218 14.88 11.23 6.78
CA VAL A 218 15.95 10.62 7.55
C VAL A 218 15.34 10.02 8.82
N THR A 219 15.66 8.76 9.12
CA THR A 219 15.18 8.10 10.34
C THR A 219 16.17 8.26 11.49
N PRO A 220 15.74 8.07 12.74
CA PRO A 220 16.65 7.71 13.82
C PRO A 220 17.49 6.47 13.49
N SER A 221 18.51 6.19 14.31
CA SER A 221 19.18 4.89 14.31
C SER A 221 18.23 3.82 14.85
N ILE A 222 17.98 2.80 14.03
CA ILE A 222 17.11 1.67 14.37
C ILE A 222 17.91 0.41 14.15
N ASP A 223 18.24 -0.33 15.22
CA ASP A 223 19.14 -1.47 15.20
C ASP A 223 20.54 -1.13 14.58
N GLY A 224 21.06 0.04 14.90
CA GLY A 224 22.37 0.49 14.38
C GLY A 224 22.37 0.95 12.92
N GLN A 225 21.18 1.13 12.31
CA GLN A 225 21.03 1.58 10.92
C GLN A 225 20.14 2.80 10.84
N MET A 226 20.55 3.78 10.06
CA MET A 226 19.75 4.95 9.65
C MET A 226 19.31 4.78 8.20
N VAL A 227 18.06 5.06 7.90
CA VAL A 227 17.53 5.02 6.52
C VAL A 227 17.33 6.44 6.01
N VAL A 228 17.83 6.68 4.82
CA VAL A 228 17.69 7.95 4.08
C VAL A 228 16.96 7.67 2.78
N GLY A 229 16.00 8.48 2.42
CA GLY A 229 15.27 8.32 1.16
C GLY A 229 14.21 9.38 0.92
N ALA A 230 13.55 9.21 -0.16
CA ALA A 230 13.83 8.30 -1.24
C ALA A 230 13.91 9.05 -2.56
N SER A 231 14.62 8.49 -3.52
CA SER A 231 14.48 8.95 -4.90
C SER A 231 13.03 8.77 -5.39
N TYR A 232 12.62 9.55 -6.37
CA TYR A 232 11.26 9.55 -6.87
C TYR A 232 11.27 9.80 -8.38
N GLU A 233 11.21 8.72 -9.15
CA GLU A 233 11.25 8.77 -10.59
C GLU A 233 10.02 8.07 -11.18
N ARG A 234 9.34 8.74 -12.09
CA ARG A 234 8.25 8.13 -12.86
C ARG A 234 8.84 7.32 -13.99
N LEU A 235 8.49 6.06 -14.03
CA LEU A 235 8.89 5.17 -15.11
C LEU A 235 7.82 5.12 -16.18
N ALA A 236 8.27 4.88 -17.42
CA ALA A 236 7.39 4.48 -18.51
C ALA A 236 6.84 3.07 -18.27
N ASP A 237 5.74 2.72 -18.95
CA ASP A 237 5.16 1.39 -18.83
C ASP A 237 6.16 0.34 -19.35
N GLY A 238 6.47 -0.64 -18.53
CA GLY A 238 7.38 -1.74 -18.85
C GLY A 238 8.82 -1.59 -18.32
N ASP A 239 9.18 -0.42 -17.78
CA ASP A 239 10.51 -0.24 -17.20
C ASP A 239 10.68 -1.05 -15.91
N LEU A 240 11.89 -1.54 -15.70
CA LEU A 240 12.24 -2.35 -14.53
C LEU A 240 12.74 -1.48 -13.37
N ALA A 241 12.46 -1.91 -12.13
CA ALA A 241 13.03 -1.30 -10.95
C ALA A 241 14.44 -1.84 -10.69
N ALA A 242 15.44 -1.18 -11.22
CA ALA A 242 16.83 -1.42 -10.86
C ALA A 242 17.40 -0.23 -10.08
N THR A 243 18.40 -0.47 -9.24
CA THR A 243 19.25 0.60 -8.67
C THR A 243 20.08 1.18 -9.81
N GLU A 244 20.10 2.51 -9.92
CA GLU A 244 20.87 3.19 -10.95
C GLU A 244 22.09 3.89 -10.33
N PRO A 245 23.20 4.01 -11.09
CA PRO A 245 24.34 4.79 -10.65
C PRO A 245 23.93 6.22 -10.27
N GLY A 246 24.32 6.66 -9.08
CA GLY A 246 23.98 7.99 -8.55
C GLY A 246 22.76 8.05 -7.63
N ASP A 247 21.98 6.96 -7.47
CA ASP A 247 20.89 6.92 -6.47
C ASP A 247 21.42 7.20 -5.05
N GLU A 248 22.55 6.62 -4.70
CA GLU A 248 23.27 6.83 -3.43
C GLU A 248 23.65 8.30 -3.22
N LEU A 249 24.21 8.94 -4.25
CA LEU A 249 24.60 10.36 -4.20
C LEU A 249 23.37 11.24 -4.00
N SER A 250 22.28 10.94 -4.68
CA SER A 250 21.01 11.65 -4.52
C SER A 250 20.46 11.53 -3.09
N ASN A 251 20.56 10.38 -2.44
CA ASN A 251 20.16 10.20 -1.04
C ASN A 251 21.15 10.84 -0.07
N LEU A 252 22.45 10.81 -0.36
CA LEU A 252 23.45 11.51 0.45
C LEU A 252 23.26 13.04 0.39
N ASP A 253 22.89 13.60 -0.76
CA ASP A 253 22.58 15.03 -0.90
C ASP A 253 21.34 15.42 -0.11
N ARG A 254 20.31 14.56 -0.05
CA ARG A 254 19.16 14.73 0.85
C ARG A 254 19.61 14.75 2.31
N LEU A 255 20.49 13.83 2.69
CA LEU A 255 21.04 13.80 4.04
C LEU A 255 21.84 15.07 4.37
N ARG A 256 22.65 15.57 3.42
CA ARG A 256 23.39 16.84 3.57
C ARG A 256 22.46 18.02 3.82
N THR A 257 21.32 18.03 3.15
CA THR A 257 20.31 19.10 3.32
C THR A 257 19.59 18.98 4.67
N ILE A 258 19.20 17.76 5.07
CA ILE A 258 18.38 17.53 6.26
C ILE A 258 19.23 17.53 7.55
N ALA A 259 20.38 16.85 7.52
CA ALA A 259 21.24 16.63 8.68
C ALA A 259 22.74 16.68 8.31
N PRO A 260 23.31 17.88 8.03
CA PRO A 260 24.67 18.02 7.50
C PRO A 260 25.76 17.38 8.35
N ALA A 261 25.58 17.37 9.68
CA ALA A 261 26.54 16.74 10.60
C ALA A 261 26.56 15.22 10.42
N LEU A 262 25.41 14.59 10.25
CA LEU A 262 25.32 13.14 9.99
C LEU A 262 25.83 12.78 8.61
N ALA A 263 25.60 13.62 7.60
CA ALA A 263 26.07 13.38 6.25
C ALA A 263 27.60 13.20 6.20
N ARG A 264 28.35 14.08 6.87
CA ARG A 264 29.84 13.99 6.97
C ARG A 264 30.29 12.65 7.58
N ASN A 265 29.55 12.11 8.53
CA ASN A 265 29.88 10.81 9.12
C ASN A 265 29.56 9.65 8.17
N CYS A 266 28.56 9.82 7.31
CA CYS A 266 28.10 8.79 6.35
C CYS A 266 28.95 8.73 5.09
N GLU A 267 29.62 9.80 4.68
CA GLU A 267 30.44 9.88 3.44
C GLU A 267 31.55 8.81 3.36
N ARG A 268 31.99 8.28 4.47
CA ARG A 268 33.00 7.20 4.55
C ARG A 268 32.44 5.78 4.37
N PHE A 269 31.11 5.64 4.30
CA PHE A 269 30.45 4.34 4.21
C PHE A 269 29.79 4.19 2.83
N THR A 270 29.86 3.00 2.28
CA THR A 270 29.00 2.58 1.17
C THR A 270 27.65 2.17 1.76
N PRO A 271 26.54 2.81 1.36
CA PRO A 271 25.22 2.44 1.88
C PRO A 271 24.75 1.10 1.35
N GLN A 272 23.91 0.43 2.11
CA GLN A 272 23.08 -0.64 1.58
C GLN A 272 21.86 -0.02 0.91
N GLU A 273 21.71 -0.24 -0.39
CA GLU A 273 20.63 0.33 -1.18
C GLU A 273 19.49 -0.67 -1.39
N ARG A 274 18.28 -0.12 -1.47
CA ARG A 274 17.11 -0.89 -1.89
C ARG A 274 16.22 -0.06 -2.80
N THR A 275 16.03 -0.57 -4.01
CA THR A 275 15.13 0.00 -5.02
C THR A 275 13.84 -0.79 -5.10
N SER A 276 12.73 -0.11 -5.30
CA SER A 276 11.42 -0.73 -5.49
C SER A 276 10.48 0.14 -6.33
N LEU A 277 9.52 -0.51 -7.00
CA LEU A 277 8.44 0.16 -7.71
C LEU A 277 7.24 0.40 -6.79
N ARG A 278 6.84 1.66 -6.68
CA ARG A 278 5.59 2.08 -6.06
C ARG A 278 4.54 2.27 -7.14
N CYS A 279 3.37 1.72 -6.92
CA CYS A 279 2.22 1.92 -7.77
C CYS A 279 1.36 3.03 -7.17
N ALA A 280 1.17 4.14 -7.89
CA ALA A 280 0.40 5.29 -7.44
C ALA A 280 -0.69 5.65 -8.44
N THR A 281 -1.81 6.17 -7.94
CA THR A 281 -2.87 6.75 -8.77
C THR A 281 -2.50 8.18 -9.21
N LEU A 282 -3.14 8.68 -10.26
CA LEU A 282 -2.93 10.05 -10.75
C LEU A 282 -3.32 11.11 -9.72
N ASP A 283 -4.35 10.88 -8.91
CA ASP A 283 -4.83 11.81 -7.89
C ASP A 283 -4.26 11.54 -6.49
N ARG A 284 -3.32 10.61 -6.38
CA ARG A 284 -2.64 10.20 -5.12
C ARG A 284 -3.58 9.65 -4.04
N MET A 285 -4.85 9.37 -4.38
CA MET A 285 -5.78 8.65 -3.52
C MET A 285 -5.80 7.17 -3.92
N PRO A 286 -5.77 6.21 -2.99
CA PRO A 286 -5.74 4.80 -3.35
C PRO A 286 -7.00 4.35 -4.09
N HIS A 287 -6.95 3.17 -4.67
CA HIS A 287 -8.12 2.43 -5.10
C HIS A 287 -8.55 1.49 -3.98
N VAL A 288 -9.78 1.65 -3.47
CA VAL A 288 -10.34 0.81 -2.41
C VAL A 288 -11.79 0.49 -2.75
N GLY A 289 -12.10 -0.76 -3.04
CA GLY A 289 -13.47 -1.17 -3.31
C GLY A 289 -13.64 -2.03 -4.55
N ARG A 290 -14.89 -2.15 -5.03
CA ARG A 290 -15.23 -2.93 -6.21
C ARG A 290 -14.77 -2.24 -7.49
N VAL A 291 -14.20 -3.03 -8.40
CA VAL A 291 -13.76 -2.51 -9.71
C VAL A 291 -14.95 -2.27 -10.65
N LEU A 292 -14.71 -1.56 -11.75
CA LEU A 292 -15.70 -1.41 -12.82
C LEU A 292 -16.09 -2.79 -13.35
N ASP A 293 -17.37 -2.99 -13.62
CA ASP A 293 -17.84 -4.17 -14.34
C ASP A 293 -17.42 -4.06 -15.81
N ALA A 294 -16.52 -4.94 -16.23
CA ALA A 294 -15.96 -4.96 -17.57
C ALA A 294 -17.00 -5.28 -18.67
N GLN A 295 -18.09 -5.96 -18.29
CA GLN A 295 -19.15 -6.37 -19.23
C GLN A 295 -20.26 -5.32 -19.34
N ALA A 296 -20.33 -4.38 -18.41
CA ALA A 296 -21.38 -3.38 -18.39
C ALA A 296 -21.14 -2.26 -19.42
N ARG A 297 -22.16 -1.98 -20.23
CA ARG A 297 -22.14 -0.85 -21.15
C ARG A 297 -22.38 0.46 -20.39
N LEU A 298 -21.43 1.40 -20.48
CA LEU A 298 -21.61 2.73 -19.94
C LEU A 298 -22.60 3.52 -20.78
N THR A 299 -23.69 3.98 -20.16
CA THR A 299 -24.75 4.76 -20.82
C THR A 299 -24.63 6.25 -20.46
N PRO A 300 -25.17 7.16 -21.32
CA PRO A 300 -25.13 8.60 -21.06
C PRO A 300 -25.67 9.06 -19.69
N ASN A 301 -26.58 8.30 -19.10
CA ASN A 301 -27.20 8.64 -17.80
C ASN A 301 -26.30 8.36 -16.60
N MET A 302 -25.16 7.66 -16.78
CA MET A 302 -24.19 7.36 -15.71
C MET A 302 -23.29 8.56 -15.42
N SER A 303 -23.87 9.62 -14.87
CA SER A 303 -23.18 10.89 -14.58
C SER A 303 -22.67 11.02 -13.14
N GLN A 304 -23.08 10.11 -12.27
CA GLN A 304 -22.72 10.11 -10.85
C GLN A 304 -22.07 8.78 -10.43
N MET A 305 -21.27 8.81 -9.35
CA MET A 305 -20.50 7.68 -8.87
C MET A 305 -21.36 6.43 -8.58
N HIS A 306 -22.54 6.62 -8.03
CA HIS A 306 -23.43 5.51 -7.67
C HIS A 306 -24.12 4.86 -8.88
N HIS A 307 -24.15 5.53 -10.03
CA HIS A 307 -24.66 4.98 -11.30
C HIS A 307 -23.63 4.10 -12.01
N MET A 308 -22.34 4.21 -11.65
CA MET A 308 -21.30 3.44 -12.30
C MET A 308 -21.45 1.94 -11.98
N PRO A 309 -21.47 1.06 -13.00
CA PRO A 309 -21.57 -0.38 -12.77
C PRO A 309 -20.30 -0.90 -12.11
N ARG A 310 -20.46 -1.80 -11.17
CA ARG A 310 -19.35 -2.44 -10.46
C ARG A 310 -19.48 -3.94 -10.50
N SER A 311 -18.35 -4.61 -10.66
CA SER A 311 -18.27 -6.04 -10.43
C SER A 311 -18.90 -6.39 -9.08
N SER A 312 -19.62 -7.48 -9.02
CA SER A 312 -20.19 -7.96 -7.77
C SER A 312 -19.14 -8.59 -6.84
N ARG A 313 -18.01 -9.08 -7.40
CA ARG A 313 -17.07 -9.97 -6.71
C ARG A 313 -15.61 -9.59 -6.83
N LEU A 314 -15.25 -8.71 -7.77
CA LEU A 314 -13.88 -8.26 -7.94
C LEU A 314 -13.63 -6.94 -7.21
N TRP A 315 -12.59 -6.95 -6.38
CA TRP A 315 -12.20 -5.84 -5.53
C TRP A 315 -10.74 -5.48 -5.75
N VAL A 316 -10.37 -4.26 -5.39
CA VAL A 316 -8.99 -3.79 -5.43
C VAL A 316 -8.64 -3.05 -4.14
N LEU A 317 -7.44 -3.29 -3.65
CA LEU A 317 -6.73 -2.42 -2.71
C LEU A 317 -5.35 -2.15 -3.29
N GLY A 318 -5.17 -0.99 -3.92
CA GLY A 318 -3.95 -0.68 -4.65
C GLY A 318 -3.77 0.78 -4.98
N GLY A 319 -2.72 1.11 -5.72
CA GLY A 319 -2.40 2.49 -6.04
C GLY A 319 -1.97 3.31 -4.83
N LEU A 320 -1.36 2.66 -3.82
CA LEU A 320 -1.06 3.25 -2.51
C LEU A 320 0.10 4.25 -2.55
N GLY A 321 0.90 4.25 -3.62
CA GLY A 321 2.07 5.10 -3.76
C GLY A 321 3.05 4.94 -2.60
N SER A 322 3.45 6.07 -2.01
CA SER A 322 4.34 6.11 -0.83
C SER A 322 3.59 6.01 0.50
N ARG A 323 2.25 5.83 0.49
CA ARG A 323 1.40 5.86 1.68
C ARG A 323 0.79 4.51 2.03
N GLY A 324 1.50 3.42 1.72
CA GLY A 324 1.04 2.06 1.99
C GLY A 324 0.72 1.82 3.46
N LEU A 325 1.54 2.32 4.38
CA LEU A 325 1.32 2.18 5.81
C LEU A 325 0.02 2.81 6.30
N SER A 326 -0.28 4.04 5.89
CA SER A 326 -1.52 4.72 6.29
C SER A 326 -2.74 4.28 5.49
N SER A 327 -2.58 3.65 4.32
CA SER A 327 -3.72 3.34 3.45
C SER A 327 -4.15 1.87 3.50
N ALA A 328 -3.22 0.94 3.71
CA ALA A 328 -3.54 -0.48 3.64
C ALA A 328 -4.46 -0.96 4.77
N PRO A 329 -4.22 -0.66 6.06
CA PRO A 329 -5.12 -1.06 7.13
C PRO A 329 -6.53 -0.47 6.98
N LEU A 330 -6.63 0.83 6.74
CA LEU A 330 -7.92 1.50 6.56
C LEU A 330 -8.69 0.97 5.35
N GLY A 331 -8.00 0.80 4.21
CA GLY A 331 -8.60 0.24 3.00
C GLY A 331 -9.09 -1.19 3.20
N ALA A 332 -8.35 -2.00 3.96
CA ALA A 332 -8.73 -3.36 4.29
C ALA A 332 -9.99 -3.41 5.19
N GLU A 333 -10.11 -2.53 6.19
CA GLU A 333 -11.31 -2.43 7.02
C GLU A 333 -12.53 -2.00 6.20
N ILE A 334 -12.37 -1.07 5.26
CA ILE A 334 -13.45 -0.64 4.35
C ILE A 334 -13.94 -1.82 3.51
N ILE A 335 -13.03 -2.62 2.93
CA ILE A 335 -13.39 -3.79 2.13
C ILE A 335 -14.06 -4.86 2.99
N ALA A 336 -13.52 -5.14 4.18
CA ALA A 336 -14.11 -6.11 5.10
C ALA A 336 -15.53 -5.70 5.52
N ALA A 337 -15.73 -4.43 5.87
CA ALA A 337 -17.05 -3.89 6.19
C ALA A 337 -18.04 -4.06 5.02
N ALA A 338 -17.61 -3.75 3.79
CA ALA A 338 -18.45 -3.87 2.61
C ALA A 338 -18.82 -5.34 2.27
N LEU A 339 -17.90 -6.29 2.48
CA LEU A 339 -18.14 -7.73 2.21
C LEU A 339 -19.05 -8.38 3.27
N THR A 340 -19.06 -7.85 4.49
CA THR A 340 -19.90 -8.36 5.60
C THR A 340 -21.19 -7.59 5.80
N GLY A 341 -21.35 -6.44 5.11
CA GLY A 341 -22.50 -5.54 5.33
C GLY A 341 -22.41 -4.69 6.60
N ALA A 342 -21.22 -4.63 7.23
CA ALA A 342 -20.98 -3.77 8.39
C ALA A 342 -20.89 -2.28 7.98
N PRO A 343 -21.13 -1.35 8.91
CA PRO A 343 -20.94 0.07 8.65
C PRO A 343 -19.48 0.39 8.27
N PRO A 344 -19.27 1.24 7.25
CA PRO A 344 -17.91 1.63 6.87
C PRO A 344 -17.26 2.50 7.97
N PRO A 345 -15.93 2.38 8.17
CA PRO A 345 -15.21 3.11 9.22
C PRO A 345 -15.00 4.61 8.92
N VAL A 346 -15.39 5.06 7.74
CA VAL A 346 -15.22 6.46 7.30
C VAL A 346 -16.46 7.01 6.61
N ALA A 347 -16.56 8.34 6.54
CA ALA A 347 -17.66 9.03 5.89
C ALA A 347 -17.75 8.74 4.37
N LYS A 348 -18.96 8.78 3.82
CA LYS A 348 -19.27 8.52 2.41
C LYS A 348 -18.38 9.30 1.43
N ARG A 349 -18.04 10.56 1.75
CA ARG A 349 -17.17 11.40 0.90
C ARG A 349 -15.75 10.82 0.75
N LEU A 350 -15.21 10.19 1.79
CA LEU A 350 -13.91 9.53 1.72
C LEU A 350 -13.98 8.21 0.94
N LEU A 351 -15.06 7.44 1.09
CA LEU A 351 -15.31 6.26 0.26
C LEU A 351 -15.35 6.60 -1.23
N GLN A 352 -16.04 7.69 -1.58
CA GLN A 352 -16.11 8.17 -2.97
C GLN A 352 -14.76 8.63 -3.50
N ALA A 353 -13.92 9.24 -2.67
CA ALA A 353 -12.58 9.70 -3.05
C ALA A 353 -11.62 8.56 -3.38
N VAL A 354 -11.82 7.37 -2.82
CA VAL A 354 -10.98 6.18 -3.05
C VAL A 354 -11.65 5.14 -3.95
N ASP A 355 -12.89 5.37 -4.38
CA ASP A 355 -13.66 4.44 -5.21
C ASP A 355 -12.91 4.14 -6.53
N PRO A 356 -12.68 2.88 -6.90
CA PRO A 356 -11.95 2.52 -8.10
C PRO A 356 -12.56 3.06 -9.40
N VAL A 357 -13.88 3.17 -9.47
CA VAL A 357 -14.57 3.63 -10.71
C VAL A 357 -14.52 5.14 -10.94
N ARG A 358 -13.94 5.93 -10.02
CA ARG A 358 -13.85 7.39 -10.14
C ARG A 358 -13.13 7.88 -11.41
N PHE A 359 -12.13 7.13 -11.89
CA PHE A 359 -11.43 7.48 -13.14
C PHE A 359 -12.25 7.11 -14.37
N ALA A 360 -12.95 5.99 -14.34
CA ALA A 360 -13.89 5.62 -15.39
C ALA A 360 -15.01 6.67 -15.54
N LEU A 361 -15.57 7.14 -14.42
CA LEU A 361 -16.55 8.23 -14.41
C LEU A 361 -15.99 9.53 -15.02
N ARG A 362 -14.79 9.96 -14.59
CA ARG A 362 -14.14 11.17 -15.14
C ARG A 362 -13.90 11.06 -16.65
N ARG A 363 -13.47 9.90 -17.16
CA ARG A 363 -13.30 9.65 -18.60
C ARG A 363 -14.65 9.67 -19.34
N HIS A 364 -15.67 9.08 -18.76
CA HIS A 364 -17.02 9.05 -19.33
C HIS A 364 -17.62 10.46 -19.42
N GLN A 365 -17.44 11.30 -18.39
CA GLN A 365 -17.91 12.68 -18.40
C GLN A 365 -17.18 13.54 -19.44
N ARG A 366 -15.86 13.38 -19.63
CA ARG A 366 -15.09 14.12 -20.65
C ARG A 366 -15.53 13.81 -22.07
N ARG A 367 -15.88 12.56 -22.38
CA ARG A 367 -16.38 12.14 -23.70
C ARG A 367 -17.75 12.72 -24.07
N LYS A 368 -18.48 13.32 -23.12
CA LYS A 368 -19.77 13.99 -23.37
C LYS A 368 -19.61 15.47 -23.76
N ILE A 369 -18.44 16.04 -23.48
CA ILE A 369 -18.15 17.46 -23.68
C ILE A 369 -17.37 17.66 -24.99
N SER A 370 -16.75 16.63 -25.54
CA SER A 370 -16.11 16.57 -26.85
C SER A 370 -17.08 16.03 -27.90
#